data_eb8e574b14a7b265809a859f78186753
#
_entry.id   eb8e574b14a7b265809a859f78186753
#
_cell.length_a   1.000
_cell.length_b   1.000
_cell.length_c   1.000
_cell.angle_alpha   90.00
_cell.angle_beta   90.00
_cell.angle_gamma   90.00
#
_symmetry.space_group_name_H-M   'P 1'
#
loop_
_entity.id
_entity.type
_entity.pdbx_description
1 polymer ?
#
loop_
_entity_poly.entity_id
_entity_poly.type
_entity_poly.pdbx_seq_one_letter_code
_entity_poly.pdbx_strand_id
1 'polypeptide(L)'
;NIHLTFVNPSEEPKLAQDAGVKTDGEVVIEYQKRVEHIVPPFAEQEVTNLLVRLSRTNQQAVMYLDGHGERNLIGVKNHDIGEFGKQLEAKGFKFANPDLTIAPAVPSNGAMLVIASPQVDVSEIEAKKIKAYLEAGGNLLWLLDDDNLRGLKEVADYLGMKVSPGIALDMASAQYGADA
;
A
#
# COMPACT_ATOMS: atom_id res chain seq x y z
N ASN A 1 -3.07 -14.21 -26.70
CA ASN A 1 -4.41 -14.29 -27.33
C ASN A 1 -5.45 -14.06 -26.25
N ILE A 2 -6.46 -13.26 -26.54
CA ILE A 2 -7.64 -13.06 -25.72
C ILE A 2 -8.76 -13.89 -26.32
N HIS A 3 -9.44 -14.69 -25.51
CA HIS A 3 -10.66 -15.37 -25.87
C HIS A 3 -11.83 -14.63 -25.22
N LEU A 4 -12.80 -14.24 -26.01
CA LEU A 4 -14.00 -13.55 -25.55
C LEU A 4 -15.20 -14.44 -25.79
N THR A 5 -15.99 -14.67 -24.76
CA THR A 5 -17.24 -15.42 -24.81
C THR A 5 -18.35 -14.56 -24.26
N PHE A 6 -19.47 -14.48 -24.97
CA PHE A 6 -20.67 -13.84 -24.48
C PHE A 6 -21.62 -14.91 -23.94
N VAL A 7 -22.12 -14.71 -22.75
CA VAL A 7 -23.03 -15.64 -22.09
C VAL A 7 -24.32 -14.91 -21.77
N ASN A 8 -25.44 -15.48 -22.18
CA ASN A 8 -26.76 -15.02 -21.74
C ASN A 8 -27.16 -15.78 -20.48
N PRO A 9 -27.21 -15.14 -19.29
CA PRO A 9 -27.54 -15.83 -18.04
C PRO A 9 -28.91 -16.51 -18.04
N SER A 10 -29.84 -16.05 -18.86
CA SER A 10 -31.17 -16.63 -18.98
C SER A 10 -31.18 -17.92 -19.83
N GLU A 11 -30.28 -18.02 -20.78
CA GLU A 11 -30.15 -19.19 -21.68
C GLU A 11 -29.14 -20.20 -21.14
N GLU A 12 -28.08 -19.72 -20.50
CA GLU A 12 -26.97 -20.54 -19.98
C GLU A 12 -26.73 -20.27 -18.47
N PRO A 13 -27.74 -20.50 -17.61
CA PRO A 13 -27.67 -20.13 -16.19
C PRO A 13 -26.55 -20.85 -15.44
N LYS A 14 -26.24 -22.09 -15.83
CA LYS A 14 -25.16 -22.85 -15.19
C LYS A 14 -23.79 -22.24 -15.49
N LEU A 15 -23.54 -21.81 -16.72
CA LEU A 15 -22.29 -21.20 -17.11
C LEU A 15 -22.06 -19.84 -16.39
N ALA A 16 -23.13 -19.06 -16.28
CA ALA A 16 -23.09 -17.79 -15.51
C ALA A 16 -22.84 -18.03 -14.02
N GLN A 17 -23.46 -19.05 -13.45
CA GLN A 17 -23.26 -19.43 -12.05
C GLN A 17 -21.84 -19.94 -11.79
N ASP A 18 -21.32 -20.83 -12.65
CA ASP A 18 -19.97 -21.38 -12.54
C ASP A 18 -18.90 -20.27 -12.68
N ALA A 19 -19.16 -19.27 -13.50
CA ALA A 19 -18.31 -18.08 -13.63
C ALA A 19 -18.48 -17.05 -12.47
N GLY A 20 -19.44 -17.27 -11.57
CA GLY A 20 -19.69 -16.41 -10.43
C GLY A 20 -20.33 -15.05 -10.76
N VAL A 21 -20.98 -14.93 -11.93
CA VAL A 21 -21.68 -13.72 -12.38
C VAL A 21 -22.84 -13.40 -11.43
N LYS A 22 -22.91 -12.14 -10.99
CA LYS A 22 -23.93 -11.67 -10.03
C LYS A 22 -24.86 -10.61 -10.63
N THR A 23 -24.37 -9.90 -11.62
CA THR A 23 -25.05 -8.73 -12.19
C THR A 23 -25.08 -8.82 -13.71
N ASP A 24 -26.13 -8.30 -14.32
CA ASP A 24 -26.21 -8.20 -15.78
C ASP A 24 -25.14 -7.23 -16.33
N GLY A 25 -24.52 -7.61 -17.43
CA GLY A 25 -23.43 -6.86 -18.04
C GLY A 25 -22.07 -6.98 -17.33
N GLU A 26 -21.96 -7.84 -16.33
CA GLU A 26 -20.69 -8.11 -15.65
C GLU A 26 -19.70 -8.80 -16.60
N VAL A 27 -18.43 -8.37 -16.56
CA VAL A 27 -17.34 -9.01 -17.30
C VAL A 27 -16.46 -9.77 -16.33
N VAL A 28 -16.28 -11.04 -16.60
CA VAL A 28 -15.38 -11.95 -15.86
C VAL A 28 -14.11 -12.14 -16.67
N ILE A 29 -12.97 -11.85 -16.06
CA ILE A 29 -11.66 -12.00 -16.71
C ILE A 29 -10.85 -13.03 -15.96
N GLU A 30 -10.42 -14.07 -16.69
CA GLU A 30 -9.55 -15.12 -16.15
C GLU A 30 -8.15 -15.02 -16.75
N TYR A 31 -7.14 -15.09 -15.89
CA TYR A 31 -5.75 -15.20 -16.31
C TYR A 31 -4.96 -16.07 -15.32
N GLN A 32 -4.32 -17.13 -15.78
CA GLN A 32 -3.53 -18.05 -14.97
C GLN A 32 -4.28 -18.59 -13.73
N LYS A 33 -5.54 -19.00 -13.93
CA LYS A 33 -6.46 -19.50 -12.86
C LYS A 33 -6.86 -18.45 -11.82
N ARG A 34 -6.60 -17.20 -12.07
CA ARG A 34 -7.12 -16.07 -11.26
C ARG A 34 -8.27 -15.44 -11.99
N VAL A 35 -9.29 -15.11 -11.25
CA VAL A 35 -10.54 -14.55 -11.77
C VAL A 35 -10.79 -13.22 -11.11
N GLU A 36 -11.10 -12.22 -11.91
CA GLU A 36 -11.52 -10.90 -11.46
C GLU A 36 -12.82 -10.50 -12.18
N HIS A 37 -13.61 -9.71 -11.50
CA HIS A 37 -14.92 -9.28 -11.95
C HIS A 37 -14.95 -7.76 -12.08
N ILE A 38 -15.60 -7.26 -13.14
CA ILE A 38 -15.86 -5.83 -13.32
C ILE A 38 -17.28 -5.63 -13.79
N VAL A 39 -17.96 -4.65 -13.20
CA VAL A 39 -19.35 -4.28 -13.51
C VAL A 39 -19.41 -2.93 -14.21
N PRO A 40 -20.40 -2.70 -15.08
CA PRO A 40 -20.56 -1.39 -15.72
C PRO A 40 -20.89 -0.29 -14.68
N PRO A 41 -20.54 1.00 -14.98
CA PRO A 41 -19.86 1.45 -16.19
C PRO A 41 -18.36 1.16 -16.16
N PHE A 42 -17.80 0.74 -17.29
CA PHE A 42 -16.37 0.38 -17.38
C PHE A 42 -15.52 1.64 -17.59
N ALA A 43 -14.70 2.00 -16.60
CA ALA A 43 -13.67 3.02 -16.76
C ALA A 43 -12.35 2.36 -17.18
N GLU A 44 -11.58 3.04 -18.04
CA GLU A 44 -10.27 2.55 -18.50
C GLU A 44 -9.34 2.24 -17.33
N GLN A 45 -9.35 3.09 -16.31
CA GLN A 45 -8.54 2.92 -15.10
C GLN A 45 -8.90 1.64 -14.34
N GLU A 46 -10.19 1.31 -14.23
CA GLU A 46 -10.65 0.11 -13.52
C GLU A 46 -10.24 -1.16 -14.25
N VAL A 47 -10.43 -1.18 -15.57
CA VAL A 47 -9.98 -2.30 -16.42
C VAL A 47 -8.47 -2.47 -16.33
N THR A 48 -7.71 -1.37 -16.42
CA THR A 48 -6.25 -1.40 -16.31
C THR A 48 -5.80 -1.92 -14.95
N ASN A 49 -6.38 -1.43 -13.85
CA ASN A 49 -6.08 -1.90 -12.50
C ASN A 49 -6.40 -3.40 -12.35
N LEU A 50 -7.52 -3.87 -12.90
CA LEU A 50 -7.89 -5.27 -12.90
C LEU A 50 -6.86 -6.14 -13.63
N LEU A 51 -6.45 -5.73 -14.83
CA LEU A 51 -5.42 -6.44 -15.59
C LEU A 51 -4.07 -6.47 -14.84
N VAL A 52 -3.68 -5.37 -14.21
CA VAL A 52 -2.48 -5.31 -13.36
C VAL A 52 -2.60 -6.28 -12.18
N ARG A 53 -3.75 -6.33 -11.49
CA ARG A 53 -3.97 -7.30 -10.40
C ARG A 53 -3.85 -8.74 -10.89
N LEU A 54 -4.49 -9.06 -12.03
CA LEU A 54 -4.41 -10.40 -12.64
C LEU A 54 -2.99 -10.79 -13.06
N SER A 55 -2.18 -9.83 -13.54
CA SER A 55 -0.83 -10.09 -14.01
C SER A 55 0.19 -10.34 -12.88
N ARG A 56 -0.08 -9.82 -11.67
CA ARG A 56 0.86 -9.96 -10.54
C ARG A 56 0.86 -11.37 -9.98
N THR A 57 1.97 -12.07 -10.11
CA THR A 57 2.15 -13.44 -9.58
C THR A 57 2.45 -13.47 -8.08
N ASN A 58 3.11 -12.45 -7.55
CA ASN A 58 3.43 -12.31 -6.13
C ASN A 58 2.69 -11.10 -5.54
N GLN A 59 1.67 -11.36 -4.73
CA GLN A 59 1.02 -10.33 -3.92
C GLN A 59 1.79 -10.17 -2.61
N GLN A 60 2.95 -9.55 -2.67
CA GLN A 60 3.66 -9.16 -1.45
C GLN A 60 2.90 -8.02 -0.78
N ALA A 61 2.69 -8.14 0.52
CA ALA A 61 2.02 -7.11 1.29
C ALA A 61 2.94 -5.89 1.48
N VAL A 62 2.36 -4.69 1.44
CA VAL A 62 2.97 -3.48 1.97
C VAL A 62 2.84 -3.56 3.48
N MET A 63 3.95 -3.68 4.17
CA MET A 63 3.98 -3.66 5.64
C MET A 63 4.01 -2.22 6.13
N TYR A 64 3.39 -1.95 7.26
CA TYR A 64 3.47 -0.64 7.89
C TYR A 64 3.70 -0.76 9.39
N LEU A 65 4.49 0.15 9.93
CA LEU A 65 4.70 0.29 11.37
C LEU A 65 3.47 0.94 12.00
N ASP A 66 3.07 0.45 13.16
CA ASP A 66 1.96 0.99 13.96
C ASP A 66 2.27 0.76 15.45
N GLY A 67 1.69 1.57 16.30
CA GLY A 67 1.87 1.50 17.75
C GLY A 67 2.59 2.72 18.34
N HIS A 68 3.15 3.60 17.50
CA HIS A 68 3.88 4.80 17.93
C HIS A 68 3.16 6.09 17.47
N GLY A 69 1.84 5.99 17.16
CA GLY A 69 1.05 7.12 16.71
C GLY A 69 1.25 7.48 15.24
N GLU A 70 1.69 6.55 14.43
CA GLU A 70 1.87 6.72 13.00
C GLU A 70 0.57 7.08 12.30
N ARG A 71 0.69 7.70 11.13
CA ARG A 71 -0.42 7.85 10.18
C ARG A 71 -0.76 6.50 9.58
N ASN A 72 -1.93 5.96 9.90
CA ASN A 72 -2.30 4.62 9.46
C ASN A 72 -2.68 4.59 7.98
N LEU A 73 -2.13 3.62 7.23
CA LEU A 73 -2.38 3.44 5.80
C LEU A 73 -3.80 2.98 5.47
N ILE A 74 -4.49 2.35 6.43
CA ILE A 74 -5.87 1.86 6.27
C ILE A 74 -6.83 2.52 7.25
N GLY A 75 -6.35 3.50 8.01
CA GLY A 75 -7.12 4.22 9.00
C GLY A 75 -8.08 5.25 8.38
N VAL A 76 -9.02 5.72 9.20
CA VAL A 76 -10.07 6.67 8.79
C VAL A 76 -10.06 7.97 9.59
N LYS A 77 -9.07 8.16 10.47
CA LYS A 77 -8.92 9.39 11.25
C LYS A 77 -8.38 10.52 10.37
N ASN A 78 -8.60 11.77 10.76
CA ASN A 78 -8.18 12.94 9.97
C ASN A 78 -6.67 13.01 9.69
N HIS A 79 -5.84 12.44 10.56
CA HIS A 79 -4.39 12.39 10.37
C HIS A 79 -3.91 11.13 9.61
N ASP A 80 -4.80 10.14 9.41
CA ASP A 80 -4.47 8.93 8.67
C ASP A 80 -4.34 9.20 7.17
N ILE A 81 -3.62 8.33 6.48
CA ILE A 81 -3.45 8.35 5.02
C ILE A 81 -4.25 7.22 4.35
N GLY A 82 -5.40 6.89 4.95
CA GLY A 82 -6.24 5.79 4.48
C GLY A 82 -6.79 5.94 3.07
N GLU A 83 -6.98 7.18 2.59
CA GLU A 83 -7.38 7.40 1.20
C GLU A 83 -6.28 6.96 0.21
N PHE A 84 -5.02 7.24 0.54
CA PHE A 84 -3.88 6.71 -0.21
C PHE A 84 -3.83 5.18 -0.15
N GLY A 85 -4.09 4.61 1.04
CA GLY A 85 -4.20 3.16 1.21
C GLY A 85 -5.27 2.53 0.33
N LYS A 86 -6.49 3.09 0.27
CA LYS A 86 -7.56 2.63 -0.63
C LYS A 86 -7.16 2.65 -2.10
N GLN A 87 -6.46 3.71 -2.53
CA GLN A 87 -5.95 3.78 -3.91
C GLN A 87 -4.94 2.66 -4.19
N LEU A 88 -4.10 2.30 -3.23
CA LEU A 88 -3.18 1.18 -3.36
C LEU A 88 -3.92 -0.16 -3.36
N GLU A 89 -4.94 -0.33 -2.51
CA GLU A 89 -5.79 -1.53 -2.51
C GLU A 89 -6.50 -1.71 -3.86
N ALA A 90 -7.05 -0.65 -4.44
CA ALA A 90 -7.66 -0.67 -5.77
C ALA A 90 -6.66 -1.11 -6.86
N LYS A 91 -5.38 -0.85 -6.66
CA LYS A 91 -4.28 -1.34 -7.52
C LYS A 91 -3.79 -2.75 -7.16
N GLY A 92 -4.44 -3.42 -6.19
CA GLY A 92 -4.15 -4.80 -5.80
C GLY A 92 -3.02 -4.96 -4.80
N PHE A 93 -2.62 -3.90 -4.08
CA PHE A 93 -1.74 -4.05 -2.93
C PHE A 93 -2.52 -4.57 -1.73
N LYS A 94 -1.88 -5.41 -0.93
CA LYS A 94 -2.37 -5.85 0.37
C LYS A 94 -1.54 -5.17 1.45
N PHE A 95 -2.14 -4.98 2.62
CA PHE A 95 -1.46 -4.39 3.76
C PHE A 95 -1.27 -5.43 4.87
N ALA A 96 -0.17 -5.30 5.61
CA ALA A 96 0.09 -6.08 6.80
C ALA A 96 0.76 -5.19 7.85
N ASN A 97 0.35 -5.35 9.09
CA ASN A 97 0.98 -4.71 10.23
C ASN A 97 1.72 -5.77 11.05
N PRO A 98 3.04 -5.94 10.87
CA PRO A 98 3.82 -6.76 11.77
C PRO A 98 4.01 -6.01 13.09
N ASP A 99 3.49 -6.56 14.18
CA ASP A 99 3.77 -6.03 15.50
C ASP A 99 5.23 -6.30 15.88
N LEU A 100 6.07 -5.28 15.72
CA LEU A 100 7.51 -5.39 15.98
C LEU A 100 7.85 -5.47 17.47
N THR A 101 6.91 -5.23 18.37
CA THR A 101 7.13 -5.42 19.79
C THR A 101 7.30 -6.91 20.12
N ILE A 102 6.54 -7.77 19.45
CA ILE A 102 6.55 -9.22 19.68
C ILE A 102 7.19 -10.01 18.54
N ALA A 103 7.11 -9.53 17.30
CA ALA A 103 7.73 -10.21 16.16
C ALA A 103 9.27 -10.25 16.30
N PRO A 104 9.92 -11.37 16.01
CA PRO A 104 11.38 -11.49 16.13
C PRO A 104 12.13 -10.61 15.12
N ALA A 105 11.53 -10.33 13.97
CA ALA A 105 12.09 -9.52 12.89
C ALA A 105 10.97 -8.94 12.01
N VAL A 106 11.32 -7.97 11.17
CA VAL A 106 10.44 -7.54 10.06
C VAL A 106 10.35 -8.68 9.04
N PRO A 107 9.14 -9.11 8.62
CA PRO A 107 9.00 -10.19 7.65
C PRO A 107 9.67 -9.89 6.31
N SER A 108 10.43 -10.85 5.78
CA SER A 108 11.16 -10.70 4.51
C SER A 108 10.29 -10.90 3.26
N ASN A 109 9.07 -11.38 3.44
CA ASN A 109 8.12 -11.65 2.34
C ASN A 109 7.21 -10.47 1.98
N GLY A 110 7.39 -9.32 2.63
CA GLY A 110 6.71 -8.07 2.28
C GLY A 110 7.35 -7.37 1.09
N ALA A 111 6.58 -6.51 0.42
CA ALA A 111 7.07 -5.67 -0.68
C ALA A 111 7.97 -4.55 -0.17
N MET A 112 7.55 -3.92 0.91
CA MET A 112 8.25 -2.84 1.61
C MET A 112 7.70 -2.66 3.02
N LEU A 113 8.45 -1.98 3.85
CA LEU A 113 8.00 -1.43 5.13
C LEU A 113 7.71 0.07 4.96
N VAL A 114 6.57 0.53 5.47
CA VAL A 114 6.21 1.96 5.52
C VAL A 114 6.27 2.41 6.97
N ILE A 115 6.96 3.52 7.23
CA ILE A 115 6.97 4.23 8.51
C ILE A 115 6.42 5.62 8.23
N ALA A 116 5.25 5.95 8.80
CA ALA A 116 4.54 7.18 8.48
C ALA A 116 4.41 8.07 9.73
N SER A 117 5.40 8.92 9.94
CA SER A 117 5.38 9.98 10.96
C SER A 117 5.04 9.48 12.37
N PRO A 118 5.84 8.61 12.99
CA PRO A 118 5.64 8.21 14.37
C PRO A 118 5.62 9.44 15.29
N GLN A 119 4.74 9.46 16.29
CA GLN A 119 4.56 10.58 17.22
C GLN A 119 5.29 10.35 18.54
N VAL A 120 5.56 9.09 18.87
CA VAL A 120 6.38 8.70 20.03
C VAL A 120 7.58 7.89 19.56
N ASP A 121 8.58 7.75 20.41
CA ASP A 121 9.82 7.08 20.05
C ASP A 121 9.60 5.58 19.83
N VAL A 122 10.03 5.10 18.69
CA VAL A 122 10.21 3.67 18.38
C VAL A 122 11.32 3.13 19.27
N SER A 123 11.11 1.98 19.87
CA SER A 123 12.09 1.40 20.78
C SER A 123 13.39 1.02 20.06
N GLU A 124 14.50 1.01 20.78
CA GLU A 124 15.79 0.60 20.23
C GLU A 124 15.78 -0.83 19.65
N ILE A 125 14.98 -1.71 20.26
CA ILE A 125 14.83 -3.10 19.79
C ILE A 125 14.13 -3.13 18.43
N GLU A 126 13.08 -2.35 18.25
CA GLU A 126 12.36 -2.26 16.98
C GLU A 126 13.20 -1.59 15.90
N ALA A 127 13.91 -0.50 16.25
CA ALA A 127 14.84 0.18 15.35
C ALA A 127 15.93 -0.77 14.83
N LYS A 128 16.48 -1.64 15.69
CA LYS A 128 17.44 -2.69 15.30
C LYS A 128 16.82 -3.72 14.36
N LYS A 129 15.56 -4.13 14.59
CA LYS A 129 14.85 -5.05 13.69
C LYS A 129 14.63 -4.43 12.31
N ILE A 130 14.28 -3.15 12.26
CA ILE A 130 14.10 -2.39 11.02
C ILE A 130 15.44 -2.27 10.28
N LYS A 131 16.52 -1.91 10.99
CA LYS A 131 17.85 -1.84 10.39
C LYS A 131 18.29 -3.20 9.83
N ALA A 132 18.13 -4.28 10.58
CA ALA A 132 18.47 -5.63 10.12
C ALA A 132 17.67 -6.03 8.85
N TYR A 133 16.41 -5.65 8.77
CA TYR A 133 15.60 -5.83 7.58
C TYR A 133 16.18 -5.09 6.37
N LEU A 134 16.64 -3.85 6.55
CA LEU A 134 17.28 -3.07 5.49
C LEU A 134 18.63 -3.65 5.08
N GLU A 135 19.44 -4.11 6.05
CA GLU A 135 20.72 -4.80 5.80
C GLU A 135 20.52 -6.09 4.98
N ALA A 136 19.37 -6.75 5.14
CA ALA A 136 18.98 -7.91 4.35
C ALA A 136 18.40 -7.56 2.96
N GLY A 137 18.38 -6.28 2.57
CA GLY A 137 17.88 -5.82 1.28
C GLY A 137 16.40 -5.47 1.26
N GLY A 138 15.79 -5.26 2.42
CA GLY A 138 14.41 -4.81 2.53
C GLY A 138 14.20 -3.38 2.00
N ASN A 139 12.99 -3.09 1.54
CA ASN A 139 12.63 -1.77 1.02
C ASN A 139 11.91 -0.94 2.10
N LEU A 140 12.25 0.32 2.22
CA LEU A 140 11.63 1.24 3.18
C LEU A 140 11.06 2.47 2.47
N LEU A 141 9.83 2.83 2.83
CA LEU A 141 9.25 4.15 2.63
C LEU A 141 9.11 4.82 3.99
N TRP A 142 9.90 5.85 4.23
CA TRP A 142 9.87 6.60 5.47
C TRP A 142 9.35 8.02 5.22
N LEU A 143 8.17 8.33 5.75
CA LEU A 143 7.56 9.65 5.69
C LEU A 143 7.85 10.37 7.02
N LEU A 144 8.47 11.53 6.94
CA LEU A 144 8.83 12.38 8.07
C LEU A 144 7.99 13.65 8.05
N ASP A 145 7.42 14.03 9.18
CA ASP A 145 6.68 15.30 9.33
C ASP A 145 7.57 16.41 9.94
N ASP A 146 8.56 16.01 10.75
CA ASP A 146 9.45 16.93 11.45
C ASP A 146 10.90 16.41 11.43
N ASP A 147 11.81 17.14 12.08
CA ASP A 147 13.22 16.78 12.21
C ASP A 147 13.51 15.75 13.33
N ASN A 148 12.48 15.33 14.05
CA ASN A 148 12.61 14.34 15.11
C ASN A 148 12.52 12.92 14.53
N LEU A 149 13.61 12.18 14.64
CA LEU A 149 13.70 10.82 14.13
C LEU A 149 12.96 9.78 14.99
N ARG A 150 12.34 10.18 16.09
CA ARG A 150 11.48 9.32 16.93
C ARG A 150 12.10 7.94 17.22
N GLY A 151 13.30 7.93 17.78
CA GLY A 151 14.01 6.69 18.11
C GLY A 151 14.68 5.97 16.93
N LEU A 152 14.44 6.40 15.69
CA LEU A 152 14.97 5.75 14.47
C LEU A 152 16.33 6.30 14.02
N LYS A 153 17.09 6.92 14.90
CA LYS A 153 18.41 7.48 14.55
C LYS A 153 19.35 6.40 13.95
N GLU A 154 19.36 5.20 14.50
CA GLU A 154 20.20 4.11 13.99
C GLU A 154 19.83 3.71 12.54
N VAL A 155 18.55 3.80 12.19
CA VAL A 155 18.06 3.57 10.83
C VAL A 155 18.49 4.70 9.90
N ALA A 156 18.36 5.95 10.34
CA ALA A 156 18.80 7.13 9.59
C ALA A 156 20.30 7.11 9.32
N ASP A 157 21.11 6.78 10.35
CA ASP A 157 22.57 6.65 10.24
C ASP A 157 22.96 5.57 9.23
N TYR A 158 22.29 4.41 9.27
CA TYR A 158 22.50 3.33 8.31
C TYR A 158 22.21 3.75 6.85
N LEU A 159 21.13 4.53 6.64
CA LEU A 159 20.77 5.05 5.34
C LEU A 159 21.62 6.25 4.89
N GLY A 160 22.50 6.76 5.75
CA GLY A 160 23.28 7.98 5.50
C GLY A 160 22.40 9.24 5.48
N MET A 161 21.21 9.22 6.07
CA MET A 161 20.30 10.35 6.15
C MET A 161 20.77 11.37 7.18
N LYS A 162 20.70 12.64 6.78
CA LYS A 162 20.89 13.78 7.69
C LYS A 162 19.65 14.66 7.59
N VAL A 163 18.93 14.77 8.69
CA VAL A 163 17.78 15.65 8.80
C VAL A 163 18.24 16.97 9.41
N SER A 164 18.02 18.07 8.71
CA SER A 164 18.33 19.40 9.20
C SER A 164 17.10 19.97 9.91
N PRO A 165 17.29 20.67 11.05
CA PRO A 165 16.17 21.32 11.72
C PRO A 165 15.64 22.48 10.88
N GLY A 166 14.34 22.70 10.94
CA GLY A 166 13.68 23.84 10.30
C GLY A 166 12.59 23.44 9.31
N ILE A 167 11.95 24.45 8.74
CA ILE A 167 10.89 24.31 7.73
C ILE A 167 11.42 24.84 6.41
N ALA A 168 11.26 24.07 5.34
CA ALA A 168 11.56 24.54 4.00
C ALA A 168 10.45 25.50 3.55
N LEU A 169 10.79 26.78 3.37
CA LEU A 169 9.86 27.78 2.84
C LEU A 169 10.12 27.97 1.36
N ASP A 170 9.10 27.74 0.55
CA ASP A 170 9.11 28.15 -0.85
C ASP A 170 8.51 29.55 -0.99
N MET A 171 9.37 30.55 -1.13
CA MET A 171 8.95 31.95 -1.31
C MET A 171 8.11 32.17 -2.57
N ALA A 172 8.13 31.24 -3.53
CA ALA A 172 7.30 31.31 -4.73
C ALA A 172 5.88 30.73 -4.50
N SER A 173 5.66 29.99 -3.43
CA SER A 173 4.35 29.36 -3.14
C SER A 173 3.22 30.37 -2.97
N ALA A 174 3.52 31.57 -2.45
CA ALA A 174 2.56 32.66 -2.32
C ALA A 174 1.94 33.10 -3.66
N GLN A 175 2.64 32.91 -4.78
CA GLN A 175 2.15 33.23 -6.12
C GLN A 175 1.05 32.24 -6.58
N TYR A 176 0.97 31.07 -5.96
CA TYR A 176 0.00 30.02 -6.26
C TYR A 176 -1.12 29.92 -5.21
N GLY A 177 -1.21 30.91 -4.30
CA GLY A 177 -2.26 30.95 -3.27
C GLY A 177 -2.08 29.94 -2.15
N ALA A 178 -0.89 29.39 -1.98
CA ALA A 178 -0.57 28.59 -0.80
C ALA A 178 -0.10 29.51 0.33
N ASP A 179 -0.77 29.48 1.47
CA ASP A 179 -0.31 30.12 2.69
C ASP A 179 0.93 29.38 3.21
N ALA A 180 1.93 30.15 3.64
CA ALA A 180 3.18 29.63 4.19
C ALA A 180 3.01 29.10 5.61
#